data_618fc6e111a9a145b5009c0dc9314f47
#
_entry.id   618fc6e111a9a145b5009c0dc9314f47
#
_cell.length_a   1.000
_cell.length_b   1.000
_cell.length_c   1.000
_cell.angle_alpha   90.00
_cell.angle_beta   90.00
_cell.angle_gamma   90.00
#
_symmetry.space_group_name_H-M   'P 1'
#
loop_
_entity.id
_entity.type
_entity.pdbx_description
1 polymer ?
#
loop_
_entity_poly.entity_id
_entity_poly.type
_entity_poly.pdbx_seq_one_letter_code
_entity_poly.pdbx_strand_id
1 'polypeptide(L)'
;MEITLDSRFVQYLELRNRALKKREPTALYQLAQVYSHMNGKEAKRKAYELYKISAAFGYAEAQFMMGVCCENGTGIRRSEQMAIMWYLRAEISAASDIADHSEFVEKTEQERLRLYREDPYFAAEMDDAAYAQLDLQEDATIDEIAFAAEAGDPAAQDCLGHSFALGCNGLEEDHKAAEYWHRKSAQQGWLAGMHHLAQFYKRAERYREAAEWYRKFA
;
A
#
# COMPACT_ATOMS: atom_id res chain seq x y z
N MET A 1 27.15 0.50 -41.82
CA MET A 1 25.70 0.36 -41.73
C MET A 1 25.30 0.78 -40.30
N GLU A 2 25.00 2.06 -40.13
CA GLU A 2 24.55 2.58 -38.83
C GLU A 2 23.13 2.08 -38.59
N ILE A 3 22.93 1.25 -37.58
CA ILE A 3 21.62 0.85 -37.12
C ILE A 3 21.05 2.02 -36.33
N THR A 4 20.26 2.86 -36.98
CA THR A 4 19.45 3.86 -36.28
C THR A 4 18.40 3.11 -35.47
N LEU A 5 18.66 2.98 -34.16
CA LEU A 5 17.66 2.46 -33.22
C LEU A 5 16.43 3.38 -33.24
N ASP A 6 15.24 2.80 -33.34
CA ASP A 6 13.99 3.54 -33.24
C ASP A 6 14.00 4.34 -31.91
N SER A 7 13.70 5.63 -31.99
CA SER A 7 13.69 6.52 -30.81
C SER A 7 12.79 6.01 -29.69
N ARG A 8 11.69 5.35 -30.02
CA ARG A 8 10.79 4.69 -29.07
C ARG A 8 11.46 3.54 -28.33
N PHE A 9 12.29 2.78 -29.02
CA PHE A 9 13.03 1.67 -28.40
C PHE A 9 14.11 2.19 -27.45
N VAL A 10 14.80 3.27 -27.79
CA VAL A 10 15.75 3.93 -26.90
C VAL A 10 15.06 4.44 -25.64
N GLN A 11 13.94 5.15 -25.79
CA GLN A 11 13.12 5.63 -24.66
C GLN A 11 12.65 4.49 -23.75
N TYR A 12 12.23 3.37 -24.33
CA TYR A 12 11.85 2.18 -23.54
C TYR A 12 13.05 1.61 -22.76
N LEU A 13 14.24 1.53 -23.35
CA LEU A 13 15.44 1.04 -22.66
C LEU A 13 15.86 1.95 -21.51
N GLU A 14 15.76 3.26 -21.70
CA GLU A 14 16.03 4.25 -20.66
C GLU A 14 15.01 4.12 -19.51
N LEU A 15 13.72 4.05 -19.83
CA LEU A 15 12.67 3.83 -18.84
C LEU A 15 12.90 2.54 -18.06
N ARG A 16 13.17 1.44 -18.75
CA ARG A 16 13.46 0.15 -18.12
C ARG A 16 14.68 0.21 -17.22
N ASN A 17 15.73 0.94 -17.61
CA ASN A 17 16.94 1.10 -16.79
C ASN A 17 16.65 1.91 -15.52
N ARG A 18 15.89 3.00 -15.62
CA ARG A 18 15.45 3.81 -14.48
C ARG A 18 14.59 2.98 -13.51
N ALA A 19 13.63 2.26 -14.05
CA ALA A 19 12.74 1.42 -13.25
C ALA A 19 13.48 0.28 -12.54
N LEU A 20 14.23 -0.55 -13.27
CA LEU A 20 14.75 -1.80 -12.74
C LEU A 20 16.12 -1.68 -12.06
N LYS A 21 16.96 -0.72 -12.47
CA LYS A 21 18.27 -0.52 -11.85
C LYS A 21 18.29 0.56 -10.78
N LYS A 22 17.62 1.69 -11.06
CA LYS A 22 17.58 2.82 -10.13
C LYS A 22 16.39 2.77 -9.17
N ARG A 23 15.40 1.91 -9.45
CA ARG A 23 14.16 1.78 -8.68
C ARG A 23 13.42 3.10 -8.48
N GLU A 24 13.42 3.96 -9.49
CA GLU A 24 12.68 5.21 -9.47
C GLU A 24 11.17 4.94 -9.47
N PRO A 25 10.38 5.38 -8.46
CA PRO A 25 8.96 5.03 -8.34
C PRO A 25 8.13 5.42 -9.56
N THR A 26 8.35 6.63 -10.10
CA THR A 26 7.68 7.10 -11.32
C THR A 26 8.03 6.27 -12.54
N ALA A 27 9.28 5.84 -12.68
CA ALA A 27 9.71 4.99 -13.78
C ALA A 27 9.16 3.56 -13.66
N LEU A 28 9.07 3.02 -12.44
CA LEU A 28 8.42 1.74 -12.16
C LEU A 28 6.94 1.79 -12.55
N TYR A 29 6.22 2.83 -12.17
CA TYR A 29 4.83 3.06 -12.55
C TYR A 29 4.66 3.14 -14.07
N GLN A 30 5.47 3.96 -14.76
CA GLN A 30 5.42 4.09 -16.23
C GLN A 30 5.71 2.77 -16.93
N LEU A 31 6.68 1.99 -16.44
CA LEU A 31 6.98 0.67 -16.99
C LEU A 31 5.82 -0.32 -16.75
N ALA A 32 5.16 -0.24 -15.58
CA ALA A 32 3.97 -1.02 -15.29
C ALA A 32 2.82 -0.68 -16.26
N GLN A 33 2.61 0.60 -16.58
CA GLN A 33 1.63 1.01 -17.59
C GLN A 33 1.92 0.38 -18.96
N VAL A 34 3.18 0.35 -19.38
CA VAL A 34 3.55 -0.33 -20.65
C VAL A 34 3.12 -1.79 -20.62
N TYR A 35 3.41 -2.53 -19.55
CA TYR A 35 2.99 -3.91 -19.42
C TYR A 35 1.47 -4.09 -19.29
N SER A 36 0.76 -3.16 -18.65
CA SER A 36 -0.69 -3.23 -18.47
C SER A 36 -1.45 -3.13 -19.79
N HIS A 37 -0.89 -2.42 -20.79
CA HIS A 37 -1.46 -2.31 -22.13
C HIS A 37 -1.11 -3.52 -23.05
N MET A 38 -0.22 -4.39 -22.60
CA MET A 38 0.10 -5.61 -23.35
C MET A 38 -0.93 -6.70 -23.07
N ASN A 39 -1.21 -7.52 -24.08
CA ASN A 39 -2.09 -8.67 -23.93
C ASN A 39 -1.39 -9.84 -23.23
N GLY A 40 -2.16 -10.61 -22.45
CA GLY A 40 -1.70 -11.84 -21.82
C GLY A 40 -1.51 -11.75 -20.31
N LYS A 41 -1.69 -12.89 -19.65
CA LYS A 41 -1.64 -12.98 -18.17
C LYS A 41 -0.26 -12.60 -17.63
N GLU A 42 0.80 -12.99 -18.30
CA GLU A 42 2.18 -12.71 -17.87
C GLU A 42 2.50 -11.21 -17.89
N ALA A 43 2.02 -10.49 -18.93
CA ALA A 43 2.19 -9.04 -18.98
C ALA A 43 1.43 -8.34 -17.84
N LYS A 44 0.19 -8.77 -17.57
CA LYS A 44 -0.62 -8.25 -16.48
C LYS A 44 0.01 -8.52 -15.11
N ARG A 45 0.58 -9.71 -14.91
CA ARG A 45 1.31 -10.03 -13.68
C ARG A 45 2.55 -9.14 -13.51
N LYS A 46 3.33 -8.93 -14.58
CA LYS A 46 4.48 -8.00 -14.54
C LYS A 46 4.06 -6.57 -14.24
N ALA A 47 2.94 -6.11 -14.80
CA ALA A 47 2.39 -4.79 -14.48
C ALA A 47 2.06 -4.68 -12.98
N TYR A 48 1.36 -5.67 -12.44
CA TYR A 48 1.03 -5.73 -11.01
C TYR A 48 2.28 -5.67 -10.13
N GLU A 49 3.30 -6.48 -10.39
CA GLU A 49 4.54 -6.49 -9.61
C GLU A 49 5.27 -5.14 -9.64
N LEU A 50 5.28 -4.47 -10.79
CA LEU A 50 5.89 -3.15 -10.92
C LEU A 50 5.08 -2.07 -10.20
N TYR A 51 3.73 -2.11 -10.28
CA TYR A 51 2.87 -1.23 -9.49
C TYR A 51 3.09 -1.45 -8.00
N LYS A 52 3.16 -2.70 -7.53
CA LYS A 52 3.42 -3.06 -6.14
C LYS A 52 4.71 -2.43 -5.63
N ILE A 53 5.81 -2.54 -6.37
CA ILE A 53 7.09 -1.94 -5.98
C ILE A 53 6.99 -0.42 -5.94
N SER A 54 6.40 0.22 -6.97
CA SER A 54 6.22 1.67 -7.01
C SER A 54 5.33 2.17 -5.86
N ALA A 55 4.25 1.44 -5.56
CA ALA A 55 3.33 1.73 -4.46
C ALA A 55 4.01 1.64 -3.09
N ALA A 56 4.92 0.68 -2.91
CA ALA A 56 5.72 0.54 -1.69
C ALA A 56 6.65 1.75 -1.44
N PHE A 57 7.04 2.47 -2.49
CA PHE A 57 7.75 3.75 -2.36
C PHE A 57 6.81 4.95 -2.11
N GLY A 58 5.52 4.72 -1.86
CA GLY A 58 4.56 5.78 -1.58
C GLY A 58 4.02 6.51 -2.82
N TYR A 59 4.27 6.04 -4.03
CA TYR A 59 3.79 6.70 -5.25
C TYR A 59 2.27 6.52 -5.38
N ALA A 60 1.52 7.59 -5.19
CA ALA A 60 0.06 7.57 -5.03
C ALA A 60 -0.68 6.95 -6.23
N GLU A 61 -0.28 7.28 -7.46
CA GLU A 61 -0.90 6.72 -8.66
C GLU A 61 -0.64 5.21 -8.79
N ALA A 62 0.51 4.72 -8.31
CA ALA A 62 0.76 3.28 -8.26
C ALA A 62 -0.11 2.60 -7.20
N GLN A 63 -0.33 3.23 -6.04
CA GLN A 63 -1.25 2.75 -5.01
C GLN A 63 -2.69 2.71 -5.53
N PHE A 64 -3.13 3.73 -6.27
CA PHE A 64 -4.42 3.70 -6.95
C PHE A 64 -4.52 2.53 -7.93
N MET A 65 -3.49 2.30 -8.75
CA MET A 65 -3.47 1.17 -9.68
C MET A 65 -3.44 -0.19 -8.98
N MET A 66 -2.88 -0.27 -7.79
CA MET A 66 -3.00 -1.47 -6.93
C MET A 66 -4.46 -1.73 -6.54
N GLY A 67 -5.21 -0.68 -6.18
CA GLY A 67 -6.66 -0.76 -5.94
C GLY A 67 -7.40 -1.31 -7.16
N VAL A 68 -7.14 -0.74 -8.33
CA VAL A 68 -7.72 -1.21 -9.62
C VAL A 68 -7.36 -2.68 -9.91
N CYS A 69 -6.11 -3.09 -9.65
CA CYS A 69 -5.68 -4.47 -9.85
C CYS A 69 -6.42 -5.43 -8.90
N CYS A 70 -6.57 -5.06 -7.63
CA CYS A 70 -7.28 -5.85 -6.64
C CYS A 70 -8.78 -5.96 -6.96
N GLU A 71 -9.41 -4.86 -7.36
CA GLU A 71 -10.83 -4.82 -7.74
C GLU A 71 -11.13 -5.71 -8.95
N ASN A 72 -10.28 -5.66 -9.97
CA ASN A 72 -10.48 -6.41 -11.22
C ASN A 72 -9.84 -7.81 -11.24
N GLY A 73 -9.06 -8.16 -10.23
CA GLY A 73 -8.29 -9.41 -10.22
C GLY A 73 -7.19 -9.43 -11.29
N THR A 74 -6.58 -8.27 -11.58
CA THR A 74 -5.58 -8.13 -12.63
C THR A 74 -4.18 -8.40 -12.08
N GLY A 75 -3.64 -9.58 -12.37
CA GLY A 75 -2.33 -10.02 -11.87
C GLY A 75 -2.35 -10.61 -10.47
N ILE A 76 -3.46 -10.49 -9.77
CA ILE A 76 -3.73 -10.97 -8.41
C ILE A 76 -5.16 -11.51 -8.33
N ARG A 77 -5.51 -12.21 -7.26
CA ARG A 77 -6.90 -12.59 -6.96
C ARG A 77 -7.74 -11.32 -6.66
N ARG A 78 -8.98 -11.29 -7.17
CA ARG A 78 -9.92 -10.20 -6.89
C ARG A 78 -10.21 -10.11 -5.38
N SER A 79 -10.16 -8.89 -4.85
CA SER A 79 -10.52 -8.55 -3.48
C SER A 79 -10.94 -7.09 -3.41
N GLU A 80 -12.22 -6.85 -3.10
CA GLU A 80 -12.78 -5.49 -2.96
C GLU A 80 -12.23 -4.81 -1.70
N GLN A 81 -12.04 -5.59 -0.62
CA GLN A 81 -11.42 -5.10 0.62
C GLN A 81 -10.01 -4.54 0.35
N MET A 82 -9.18 -5.31 -0.35
CA MET A 82 -7.85 -4.87 -0.74
C MET A 82 -7.89 -3.63 -1.63
N ALA A 83 -8.87 -3.55 -2.55
CA ALA A 83 -9.02 -2.39 -3.41
C ALA A 83 -9.31 -1.12 -2.61
N ILE A 84 -10.27 -1.18 -1.67
CA ILE A 84 -10.62 -0.06 -0.78
C ILE A 84 -9.39 0.44 0.00
N MET A 85 -8.62 -0.48 0.56
CA MET A 85 -7.43 -0.13 1.33
C MET A 85 -6.36 0.54 0.47
N TRP A 86 -6.16 0.06 -0.75
CA TRP A 86 -5.23 0.69 -1.67
C TRP A 86 -5.69 2.08 -2.12
N TYR A 87 -7.00 2.28 -2.35
CA TYR A 87 -7.56 3.59 -2.66
C TYR A 87 -7.37 4.57 -1.49
N LEU A 88 -7.71 4.16 -0.26
CA LEU A 88 -7.49 4.98 0.94
C LEU A 88 -6.02 5.39 1.09
N ARG A 89 -5.11 4.44 0.82
CA ARG A 89 -3.68 4.70 0.87
C ARG A 89 -3.23 5.71 -0.18
N ALA A 90 -3.76 5.62 -1.39
CA ALA A 90 -3.49 6.56 -2.46
C ALA A 90 -3.97 7.98 -2.10
N GLU A 91 -5.15 8.11 -1.47
CA GLU A 91 -5.66 9.39 -0.94
C GLU A 91 -4.70 10.01 0.07
N ILE A 92 -4.24 9.22 1.05
CA ILE A 92 -3.32 9.67 2.10
C ILE A 92 -1.98 10.10 1.50
N SER A 93 -1.42 9.30 0.59
CA SER A 93 -0.14 9.62 -0.06
C SER A 93 -0.23 10.87 -0.93
N ALA A 94 -1.32 11.04 -1.68
CA ALA A 94 -1.55 12.21 -2.51
C ALA A 94 -1.78 13.48 -1.68
N ALA A 95 -2.47 13.40 -0.55
CA ALA A 95 -2.71 14.53 0.34
C ALA A 95 -1.42 15.03 1.02
N SER A 96 -0.40 14.19 1.14
CA SER A 96 0.90 14.58 1.69
C SER A 96 1.80 15.30 0.68
N ASP A 97 1.48 15.23 -0.61
CA ASP A 97 2.24 15.89 -1.66
C ASP A 97 1.67 17.30 -1.92
N ILE A 98 2.50 18.33 -1.84
CA ILE A 98 2.10 19.76 -1.89
C ILE A 98 1.62 20.18 -3.31
N ALA A 99 1.78 19.31 -4.30
CA ALA A 99 1.29 19.55 -5.66
C ALA A 99 -0.25 19.41 -5.72
N ASP A 100 -0.90 20.16 -6.61
CA ASP A 100 -2.36 20.16 -6.82
C ASP A 100 -2.85 18.79 -7.33
N HIS A 101 -3.11 17.87 -6.41
CA HIS A 101 -3.66 16.53 -6.67
C HIS A 101 -5.15 16.44 -6.33
N SER A 102 -5.85 17.57 -6.20
CA SER A 102 -7.27 17.60 -5.78
C SER A 102 -8.18 16.70 -6.61
N GLU A 103 -8.04 16.73 -7.95
CA GLU A 103 -8.82 15.87 -8.86
C GLU A 103 -8.48 14.38 -8.69
N PHE A 104 -7.22 14.06 -8.45
CA PHE A 104 -6.79 12.68 -8.21
C PHE A 104 -7.34 12.14 -6.89
N VAL A 105 -7.27 12.93 -5.82
CA VAL A 105 -7.83 12.58 -4.49
C VAL A 105 -9.33 12.35 -4.60
N GLU A 106 -10.07 13.30 -5.22
CA GLU A 106 -11.51 13.18 -5.41
C GLU A 106 -11.90 11.92 -6.18
N LYS A 107 -11.18 11.60 -7.27
CA LYS A 107 -11.40 10.37 -8.04
C LYS A 107 -11.19 9.13 -7.18
N THR A 108 -10.13 9.09 -6.40
CA THR A 108 -9.78 7.94 -5.56
C THR A 108 -10.81 7.73 -4.47
N GLU A 109 -11.27 8.82 -3.85
CA GLU A 109 -12.36 8.81 -2.87
C GLU A 109 -13.68 8.31 -3.48
N GLN A 110 -14.01 8.74 -4.68
CA GLN A 110 -15.21 8.28 -5.38
C GLN A 110 -15.21 6.77 -5.62
N GLU A 111 -14.09 6.20 -6.06
CA GLU A 111 -13.96 4.75 -6.26
C GLU A 111 -14.07 3.98 -4.94
N ARG A 112 -13.42 4.47 -3.89
CA ARG A 112 -13.53 3.88 -2.54
C ARG A 112 -14.97 3.92 -2.02
N LEU A 113 -15.64 5.07 -2.10
CA LEU A 113 -17.02 5.24 -1.66
C LEU A 113 -18.02 4.40 -2.49
N ARG A 114 -17.71 4.14 -3.76
CA ARG A 114 -18.50 3.23 -4.59
C ARG A 114 -18.47 1.81 -4.02
N LEU A 115 -17.28 1.29 -3.73
CA LEU A 115 -17.12 -0.07 -3.16
C LEU A 115 -17.78 -0.18 -1.77
N TYR A 116 -17.71 0.85 -0.92
CA TYR A 116 -18.44 0.86 0.37
C TYR A 116 -19.94 0.76 0.22
N ARG A 117 -20.55 1.31 -0.87
CA ARG A 117 -21.97 1.19 -1.12
C ARG A 117 -22.36 -0.19 -1.65
N GLU A 118 -21.47 -0.85 -2.37
CA GLU A 118 -21.68 -2.19 -2.91
C GLU A 118 -21.57 -3.27 -1.82
N ASP A 119 -20.78 -3.03 -0.77
CA ASP A 119 -20.62 -3.91 0.40
C ASP A 119 -20.84 -3.14 1.72
N PRO A 120 -22.11 -3.02 2.19
CA PRO A 120 -22.43 -2.34 3.44
C PRO A 120 -21.87 -3.03 4.69
N TYR A 121 -21.53 -4.31 4.60
CA TYR A 121 -20.95 -5.08 5.70
C TYR A 121 -19.47 -4.80 5.90
N PHE A 122 -18.79 -4.27 4.89
CA PHE A 122 -17.36 -3.93 4.98
C PHE A 122 -17.06 -2.93 6.11
N ALA A 123 -17.94 -1.96 6.34
CA ALA A 123 -17.79 -1.01 7.45
C ALA A 123 -17.94 -1.68 8.84
N ALA A 124 -18.64 -2.79 8.91
CA ALA A 124 -18.86 -3.57 10.15
C ALA A 124 -17.81 -4.66 10.35
N GLU A 125 -17.22 -5.16 9.27
CA GLU A 125 -16.19 -6.23 9.27
C GLU A 125 -14.75 -5.67 9.15
N MET A 126 -14.54 -4.38 9.35
CA MET A 126 -13.20 -3.84 9.63
C MET A 126 -12.73 -4.31 11.01
N ASP A 127 -13.05 -5.58 11.30
CA ASP A 127 -12.61 -6.31 12.47
C ASP A 127 -11.18 -6.83 12.25
N ASP A 128 -10.46 -7.08 13.34
CA ASP A 128 -9.05 -7.48 13.41
C ASP A 128 -8.62 -8.56 12.39
N ALA A 129 -9.54 -9.44 11.98
CA ALA A 129 -9.28 -10.51 11.02
C ALA A 129 -9.13 -10.00 9.57
N ALA A 130 -9.83 -8.93 9.18
CA ALA A 130 -9.72 -8.35 7.85
C ALA A 130 -8.38 -7.61 7.67
N TYR A 131 -7.90 -6.98 8.73
CA TYR A 131 -6.59 -6.34 8.74
C TYR A 131 -5.43 -7.34 8.79
N ALA A 132 -5.59 -8.47 9.47
CA ALA A 132 -4.62 -9.56 9.45
C ALA A 132 -4.53 -10.25 8.08
N GLN A 133 -5.60 -10.20 7.27
CA GLN A 133 -5.62 -10.68 5.88
C GLN A 133 -5.22 -9.61 4.86
N LEU A 134 -5.03 -8.36 5.27
CA LEU A 134 -4.31 -7.35 4.50
C LEU A 134 -2.81 -7.66 4.52
N ASP A 135 -2.53 -8.91 4.29
CA ASP A 135 -1.20 -9.32 3.92
C ASP A 135 -0.92 -8.71 2.53
N LEU A 136 -0.50 -7.45 2.54
CA LEU A 136 0.16 -6.81 1.40
C LEU A 136 1.29 -7.71 0.87
N GLN A 137 1.39 -8.96 1.43
CA GLN A 137 2.62 -9.67 1.56
C GLN A 137 2.46 -11.18 1.68
N GLU A 138 1.46 -11.78 1.07
CA GLU A 138 1.53 -13.24 0.91
C GLU A 138 2.90 -13.69 0.37
N ASP A 139 3.71 -12.76 -0.18
CA ASP A 139 5.03 -13.03 -0.75
C ASP A 139 6.14 -12.03 -0.33
N ALA A 140 5.88 -10.99 0.49
CA ALA A 140 6.94 -10.06 0.87
C ALA A 140 7.73 -10.57 2.07
N THR A 141 9.03 -10.56 1.95
CA THR A 141 9.94 -10.89 3.04
C THR A 141 9.91 -9.79 4.11
N ILE A 142 10.24 -10.15 5.34
CA ILE A 142 10.31 -9.16 6.44
C ILE A 142 11.30 -8.02 6.13
N ASP A 143 12.34 -8.27 5.35
CA ASP A 143 13.31 -7.26 4.94
C ASP A 143 12.69 -6.24 3.98
N GLU A 144 11.80 -6.68 3.07
CA GLU A 144 11.06 -5.78 2.17
C GLU A 144 10.05 -4.95 2.94
N ILE A 145 9.40 -5.55 3.95
CA ILE A 145 8.49 -4.83 4.87
C ILE A 145 9.25 -3.77 5.65
N ALA A 146 10.37 -4.15 6.25
CA ALA A 146 11.20 -3.24 7.04
C ALA A 146 11.71 -2.08 6.17
N PHE A 147 12.16 -2.37 4.95
CA PHE A 147 12.60 -1.35 4.00
C PHE A 147 11.47 -0.37 3.64
N ALA A 148 10.27 -0.87 3.34
CA ALA A 148 9.12 -0.03 3.03
C ALA A 148 8.66 0.79 4.25
N ALA A 149 8.69 0.20 5.46
CA ALA A 149 8.36 0.88 6.70
C ALA A 149 9.35 2.01 7.02
N GLU A 150 10.64 1.79 6.80
CA GLU A 150 11.70 2.80 6.94
C GLU A 150 11.56 3.91 5.89
N ALA A 151 11.13 3.57 4.67
CA ALA A 151 10.81 4.53 3.62
C ALA A 151 9.55 5.37 3.92
N GLY A 152 8.84 5.07 5.01
CA GLY A 152 7.69 5.85 5.47
C GLY A 152 6.33 5.28 5.09
N ASP A 153 6.26 4.10 4.48
CA ASP A 153 5.02 3.43 4.11
C ASP A 153 4.16 3.08 5.33
N PRO A 154 2.97 3.69 5.52
CA PRO A 154 2.17 3.50 6.73
C PRO A 154 1.61 2.09 6.90
N ALA A 155 1.32 1.36 5.80
CA ALA A 155 0.84 -0.01 5.91
C ALA A 155 1.99 -0.96 6.25
N ALA A 156 3.18 -0.77 5.65
CA ALA A 156 4.37 -1.53 6.01
C ALA A 156 4.80 -1.26 7.46
N GLN A 157 4.65 -0.02 7.94
CA GLN A 157 4.87 0.33 9.35
C GLN A 157 3.91 -0.42 10.27
N ASP A 158 2.63 -0.50 9.90
CA ASP A 158 1.63 -1.23 10.67
C ASP A 158 1.91 -2.74 10.69
N CYS A 159 2.23 -3.32 9.54
CA CYS A 159 2.65 -4.72 9.42
C CYS A 159 3.89 -5.03 10.26
N LEU A 160 4.90 -4.17 10.22
CA LEU A 160 6.11 -4.35 11.00
C LEU A 160 5.82 -4.25 12.50
N GLY A 161 4.95 -3.31 12.90
CA GLY A 161 4.44 -3.20 14.26
C GLY A 161 3.72 -4.47 14.73
N HIS A 162 2.88 -5.04 13.87
CA HIS A 162 2.18 -6.30 14.15
C HIS A 162 3.16 -7.48 14.28
N SER A 163 4.14 -7.56 13.39
CA SER A 163 5.18 -8.61 13.44
C SER A 163 5.97 -8.58 14.75
N PHE A 164 6.35 -7.40 15.24
CA PHE A 164 6.98 -7.26 16.55
C PHE A 164 6.01 -7.53 17.72
N ALA A 165 4.73 -7.20 17.58
CA ALA A 165 3.74 -7.43 18.64
C ALA A 165 3.46 -8.92 18.88
N LEU A 166 3.62 -9.76 17.86
CA LEU A 166 3.33 -11.19 17.92
C LEU A 166 4.58 -12.10 17.85
N GLY A 167 5.76 -11.53 17.62
CA GLY A 167 6.97 -12.32 17.41
C GLY A 167 6.85 -13.24 16.19
N CYS A 168 6.31 -12.73 15.06
CA CYS A 168 6.12 -13.50 13.83
C CYS A 168 7.02 -13.00 12.69
N ASN A 169 6.94 -13.67 11.52
CA ASN A 169 7.74 -13.35 10.33
C ASN A 169 9.26 -13.37 10.57
N GLY A 170 9.75 -14.18 11.52
CA GLY A 170 11.15 -14.30 11.87
C GLY A 170 11.67 -13.23 12.83
N LEU A 171 10.81 -12.37 13.36
CA LEU A 171 11.15 -11.41 14.42
C LEU A 171 10.82 -11.99 15.80
N GLU A 172 11.57 -11.55 16.81
CA GLU A 172 11.22 -11.79 18.21
C GLU A 172 10.18 -10.76 18.68
N GLU A 173 9.37 -11.15 19.67
CA GLU A 173 8.38 -10.26 20.27
C GLU A 173 9.07 -9.06 20.94
N ASP A 174 8.75 -7.85 20.49
CA ASP A 174 9.22 -6.58 21.04
C ASP A 174 8.10 -5.56 21.10
N HIS A 175 7.50 -5.41 22.25
CA HIS A 175 6.41 -4.46 22.48
C HIS A 175 6.81 -2.99 22.28
N LYS A 176 8.08 -2.62 22.50
CA LYS A 176 8.54 -1.24 22.25
C LYS A 176 8.66 -0.96 20.77
N ALA A 177 9.20 -1.89 20.00
CA ALA A 177 9.25 -1.80 18.54
C ALA A 177 7.83 -1.80 17.96
N ALA A 178 6.93 -2.65 18.46
CA ALA A 178 5.53 -2.68 18.06
C ALA A 178 4.83 -1.33 18.28
N GLU A 179 4.94 -0.75 19.50
CA GLU A 179 4.39 0.58 19.80
C GLU A 179 4.96 1.65 18.86
N TYR A 180 6.25 1.64 18.62
CA TYR A 180 6.92 2.61 17.76
C TYR A 180 6.37 2.58 16.34
N TRP A 181 6.26 1.39 15.74
CA TRP A 181 5.84 1.23 14.35
C TRP A 181 4.34 1.49 14.17
N HIS A 182 3.48 0.95 15.04
CA HIS A 182 2.05 1.28 15.00
C HIS A 182 1.80 2.78 15.22
N ARG A 183 2.58 3.44 16.08
CA ARG A 183 2.47 4.88 16.29
C ARG A 183 2.85 5.68 15.04
N LYS A 184 3.92 5.29 14.35
CA LYS A 184 4.31 5.93 13.09
C LYS A 184 3.23 5.80 12.02
N SER A 185 2.69 4.61 11.85
CA SER A 185 1.57 4.35 10.94
C SER A 185 0.33 5.20 11.29
N ALA A 186 -0.08 5.16 12.56
CA ALA A 186 -1.24 5.90 13.06
C ALA A 186 -1.09 7.42 12.93
N GLN A 187 0.12 7.96 13.10
CA GLN A 187 0.40 9.41 12.95
C GLN A 187 0.24 9.90 11.51
N GLN A 188 0.38 9.01 10.54
CA GLN A 188 0.14 9.29 9.13
C GLN A 188 -1.35 9.19 8.74
N GLY A 189 -2.23 8.90 9.70
CA GLY A 189 -3.67 8.74 9.45
C GLY A 189 -4.06 7.38 8.92
N TRP A 190 -3.17 6.39 8.95
CA TRP A 190 -3.48 5.03 8.53
C TRP A 190 -4.45 4.38 9.51
N LEU A 191 -5.68 4.07 9.05
CA LEU A 191 -6.77 3.63 9.91
C LEU A 191 -6.44 2.33 10.66
N ALA A 192 -5.84 1.35 9.98
CA ALA A 192 -5.39 0.12 10.62
C ALA A 192 -4.37 0.40 11.73
N GLY A 193 -3.36 1.24 11.46
CA GLY A 193 -2.36 1.65 12.44
C GLY A 193 -2.97 2.35 13.65
N MET A 194 -3.99 3.21 13.45
CA MET A 194 -4.72 3.82 14.57
C MET A 194 -5.46 2.77 15.40
N HIS A 195 -6.13 1.83 14.75
CA HIS A 195 -6.87 0.77 15.40
C HIS A 195 -5.92 -0.17 16.17
N HIS A 196 -4.87 -0.66 15.52
CA HIS A 196 -3.88 -1.55 16.15
C HIS A 196 -3.15 -0.86 17.31
N LEU A 197 -2.81 0.44 17.18
CA LEU A 197 -2.23 1.18 18.27
C LEU A 197 -3.19 1.32 19.47
N ALA A 198 -4.48 1.59 19.20
CA ALA A 198 -5.50 1.65 20.24
C ALA A 198 -5.68 0.30 20.94
N GLN A 199 -5.71 -0.80 20.19
CA GLN A 199 -5.76 -2.16 20.73
C GLN A 199 -4.50 -2.51 21.54
N PHE A 200 -3.33 -2.14 21.01
CA PHE A 200 -2.06 -2.32 21.72
C PHE A 200 -2.09 -1.65 23.10
N TYR A 201 -2.55 -0.39 23.17
CA TYR A 201 -2.70 0.31 24.44
C TYR A 201 -3.76 -0.33 25.35
N LYS A 202 -4.87 -0.82 24.78
CA LYS A 202 -5.90 -1.53 25.55
C LYS A 202 -5.33 -2.80 26.20
N ARG A 203 -4.56 -3.61 25.46
CA ARG A 203 -3.89 -4.82 25.99
C ARG A 203 -2.84 -4.49 27.04
N ALA A 204 -2.15 -3.36 26.89
CA ALA A 204 -1.20 -2.85 27.89
C ALA A 204 -1.87 -2.13 29.06
N GLU A 205 -3.21 -2.19 29.21
CA GLU A 205 -4.01 -1.52 30.25
C GLU A 205 -3.88 0.02 30.25
N ARG A 206 -3.36 0.59 29.16
CA ARG A 206 -3.21 2.04 28.97
C ARG A 206 -4.51 2.60 28.35
N TYR A 207 -5.61 2.51 29.11
CA TYR A 207 -6.97 2.79 28.62
C TYR A 207 -7.20 4.24 28.19
N ARG A 208 -6.48 5.21 28.76
CA ARG A 208 -6.58 6.62 28.35
C ARG A 208 -6.07 6.82 26.93
N GLU A 209 -4.87 6.32 26.63
CA GLU A 209 -4.26 6.40 25.32
C GLU A 209 -5.07 5.58 24.28
N ALA A 210 -5.55 4.41 24.65
CA ALA A 210 -6.44 3.64 23.80
C ALA A 210 -7.70 4.44 23.41
N ALA A 211 -8.35 5.08 24.38
CA ALA A 211 -9.55 5.88 24.13
C ALA A 211 -9.28 7.13 23.26
N GLU A 212 -8.08 7.72 23.34
CA GLU A 212 -7.67 8.82 22.46
C GLU A 212 -7.55 8.39 21.02
N TRP A 213 -6.95 7.24 20.76
CA TRP A 213 -6.79 6.72 19.40
C TRP A 213 -8.10 6.19 18.84
N TYR A 214 -8.93 5.50 19.62
CA TYR A 214 -10.28 5.11 19.17
C TYR A 214 -11.15 6.33 18.79
N ARG A 215 -11.02 7.46 19.49
CA ARG A 215 -11.74 8.70 19.11
C ARG A 215 -11.23 9.36 17.84
N LYS A 216 -9.96 9.16 17.49
CA LYS A 216 -9.41 9.65 16.21
C LYS A 216 -9.78 8.74 15.04
N PHE A 217 -10.01 7.47 15.34
CA PHE A 217 -10.44 6.47 14.37
C PHE A 217 -11.94 6.57 14.02
N ALA A 218 -12.78 6.99 14.97
CA ALA A 218 -14.23 7.13 14.83
C ALA A 218 -14.64 8.40 14.08
#